data_10a43a9af5ecea8716e37711e7a0d80b
#
_entry.id   10a43a9af5ecea8716e37711e7a0d80b
#
_cell.length_a   1.000
_cell.length_b   1.000
_cell.length_c   1.000
_cell.angle_alpha   90.00
_cell.angle_beta   90.00
_cell.angle_gamma   90.00
#
_symmetry.space_group_name_H-M   'P 1'
#
loop_
_entity.id
_entity.type
_entity.pdbx_description
1 polymer ?
#
loop_
_entity_poly.entity_id
_entity_poly.type
_entity_poly.pdbx_seq_one_letter_code
_entity_poly.pdbx_strand_id
1 'polypeptide(L)'
;QFYPLTEGDWERINRSNVGFTVGQFHPELNPRNVIPKVNFNVPNSPNFTFDNRLVDQGEAWLTSLRTNLTWIKGNHSIKGGYYFELSQNSEGNGGVGAGPWAGEFTFNTDTNNPYDTNYSYANALLGTFREYREIDAFSEVVGRRYISEFYLQDTWKANRRLTLDYGLRFSYFGPWTDNSG
;
A
#
# COMPACT_ATOMS: atom_id res chain seq x y z
N GLN A 1 10.19 -8.63 2.50
CA GLN A 1 9.98 -9.76 3.43
C GLN A 1 8.78 -9.43 4.29
N PHE A 2 7.72 -10.19 4.15
CA PHE A 2 6.47 -9.99 4.89
C PHE A 2 6.56 -10.76 6.23
N TYR A 3 6.33 -10.08 7.33
CA TYR A 3 6.26 -10.71 8.66
C TYR A 3 4.79 -10.67 9.11
N PRO A 4 4.03 -11.74 8.97
CA PRO A 4 2.67 -11.76 9.48
C PRO A 4 2.68 -11.64 11.00
N LEU A 5 1.74 -10.86 11.54
CA LEU A 5 1.53 -10.79 12.97
C LEU A 5 1.05 -12.15 13.50
N THR A 6 1.65 -12.58 14.60
CA THR A 6 1.25 -13.80 15.30
C THR A 6 0.05 -13.52 16.21
N GLU A 7 -0.65 -14.57 16.65
CA GLU A 7 -1.73 -14.39 17.64
C GLU A 7 -1.22 -13.71 18.92
N GLY A 8 0.00 -14.02 19.36
CA GLY A 8 0.61 -13.35 20.52
C GLY A 8 0.87 -11.85 20.31
N ASP A 9 1.09 -11.41 19.07
CA ASP A 9 1.22 -9.98 18.77
C ASP A 9 -0.15 -9.29 18.84
N TRP A 10 -1.20 -9.93 18.34
CA TRP A 10 -2.57 -9.43 18.46
C TRP A 10 -3.03 -9.30 19.91
N GLU A 11 -2.68 -10.26 20.77
CA GLU A 11 -2.98 -10.21 22.20
C GLU A 11 -2.32 -9.01 22.88
N ARG A 12 -1.10 -8.66 22.50
CA ARG A 12 -0.36 -7.51 23.08
C ARG A 12 -0.98 -6.17 22.76
N ILE A 13 -1.64 -6.04 21.62
CA ILE A 13 -2.28 -4.81 21.16
C ILE A 13 -3.80 -4.85 21.28
N ASN A 14 -4.34 -5.84 21.99
CA ASN A 14 -5.77 -5.95 22.26
C ASN A 14 -6.18 -4.95 23.36
N ARG A 15 -7.27 -4.20 23.14
CA ARG A 15 -7.79 -3.18 24.08
C ARG A 15 -8.00 -3.71 25.48
N SER A 16 -8.63 -4.90 25.59
CA SER A 16 -8.93 -5.48 26.90
C SER A 16 -7.67 -5.87 27.67
N ASN A 17 -6.64 -6.37 26.97
CA ASN A 17 -5.39 -6.81 27.59
C ASN A 17 -4.53 -5.66 28.09
N VAL A 18 -4.64 -4.48 27.47
CA VAL A 18 -3.93 -3.27 27.90
C VAL A 18 -4.77 -2.38 28.81
N GLY A 19 -5.98 -2.80 29.18
CA GLY A 19 -6.86 -2.03 30.05
C GLY A 19 -7.52 -0.81 29.40
N PHE A 20 -7.61 -0.78 28.07
CA PHE A 20 -8.25 0.29 27.34
C PHE A 20 -9.78 0.08 27.30
N THR A 21 -10.53 0.93 27.98
CA THR A 21 -11.99 0.75 28.22
C THR A 21 -12.87 1.65 27.37
N VAL A 22 -12.30 2.58 26.60
CA VAL A 22 -13.09 3.48 25.75
C VAL A 22 -13.76 2.69 24.63
N GLY A 23 -15.09 2.88 24.46
CA GLY A 23 -15.85 2.24 23.39
C GLY A 23 -15.44 2.70 21.98
N GLN A 24 -15.93 1.98 20.98
CA GLN A 24 -15.80 2.32 19.57
C GLN A 24 -17.19 2.69 19.01
N PHE A 25 -17.21 3.50 17.96
CA PHE A 25 -18.43 3.76 17.20
C PHE A 25 -18.74 2.58 16.27
N HIS A 26 -17.67 1.98 15.68
CA HIS A 26 -17.74 0.91 14.70
C HIS A 26 -16.91 -0.31 15.12
N PRO A 27 -17.30 -1.02 16.21
CA PRO A 27 -16.55 -2.19 16.69
C PRO A 27 -16.55 -3.35 15.70
N GLU A 28 -17.51 -3.41 14.78
CA GLU A 28 -17.59 -4.36 13.70
C GLU A 28 -16.41 -4.28 12.70
N LEU A 29 -15.80 -3.09 12.58
CA LEU A 29 -14.63 -2.87 11.75
C LEU A 29 -13.32 -3.23 12.45
N ASN A 30 -13.38 -3.51 13.76
CA ASN A 30 -12.25 -3.91 14.58
C ASN A 30 -12.51 -5.24 15.31
N PRO A 31 -12.74 -6.35 14.61
CA PRO A 31 -13.12 -7.64 15.22
C PRO A 31 -12.04 -8.21 16.14
N ARG A 32 -10.78 -7.78 16.01
CA ARG A 32 -9.67 -8.17 16.87
C ARG A 32 -9.51 -7.29 18.09
N ASN A 33 -10.36 -6.28 18.25
CA ASN A 33 -10.34 -5.33 19.35
C ASN A 33 -8.97 -4.68 19.58
N VAL A 34 -8.34 -4.24 18.49
CA VAL A 34 -7.01 -3.61 18.49
C VAL A 34 -7.10 -2.21 19.11
N ILE A 35 -6.06 -1.81 19.82
CA ILE A 35 -5.94 -0.47 20.41
C ILE A 35 -5.96 0.62 19.33
N PRO A 36 -6.46 1.82 19.67
CA PRO A 36 -6.47 2.94 18.74
C PRO A 36 -5.07 3.48 18.49
N LYS A 37 -4.90 4.13 17.36
CA LYS A 37 -3.77 4.98 17.07
C LYS A 37 -3.78 6.19 17.99
N VAL A 38 -2.60 6.57 18.48
CA VAL A 38 -2.42 7.76 19.32
C VAL A 38 -1.46 8.71 18.65
N ASN A 39 -1.86 9.94 18.48
CA ASN A 39 -1.10 10.97 17.80
C ASN A 39 -0.83 12.15 18.75
N PHE A 40 0.46 12.41 19.01
CA PHE A 40 0.95 13.54 19.79
C PHE A 40 1.70 14.50 18.87
N ASN A 41 1.04 15.42 18.25
CA ASN A 41 1.69 16.39 17.39
C ASN A 41 2.20 17.57 18.24
N VAL A 42 3.38 17.42 18.83
CA VAL A 42 3.98 18.41 19.73
C VAL A 42 5.20 19.06 19.06
N PRO A 43 5.16 20.35 18.78
CA PRO A 43 6.32 21.07 18.28
C PRO A 43 7.50 20.99 19.28
N ASN A 44 8.70 20.72 18.77
CA ASN A 44 9.95 20.65 19.55
C ASN A 44 10.00 19.57 20.64
N SER A 45 9.13 18.58 20.59
CA SER A 45 9.13 17.44 21.49
C SER A 45 9.16 16.12 20.71
N PRO A 46 9.64 15.02 21.29
CA PRO A 46 9.52 13.72 20.65
C PRO A 46 8.06 13.43 20.28
N ASN A 47 7.80 13.19 19.02
CA ASN A 47 6.47 12.79 18.58
C ASN A 47 6.40 11.26 18.67
N PHE A 48 5.46 10.77 19.46
CA PHE A 48 5.16 9.36 19.56
C PHE A 48 3.85 9.08 18.84
N THR A 49 3.95 8.35 17.73
CA THR A 49 2.77 7.92 16.98
C THR A 49 2.76 6.40 16.97
N PHE A 50 1.71 5.82 17.53
CA PHE A 50 1.39 4.42 17.30
C PHE A 50 0.54 4.31 16.03
N ASP A 51 1.03 3.57 15.06
CA ASP A 51 0.35 3.40 13.78
C ASP A 51 -0.35 2.05 13.72
N ASN A 52 -1.67 2.07 13.53
CA ASN A 52 -2.49 0.87 13.44
C ASN A 52 -2.67 0.34 12.00
N ARG A 53 -1.86 0.82 11.04
CA ARG A 53 -1.81 0.26 9.67
C ARG A 53 -1.26 -1.17 9.60
N LEU A 54 -0.87 -1.75 10.74
CA LEU A 54 -0.29 -3.10 10.84
C LEU A 54 -1.22 -4.23 10.35
N VAL A 55 -2.47 -3.94 10.08
CA VAL A 55 -3.48 -4.87 9.57
C VAL A 55 -3.69 -4.75 8.06
N ASP A 56 -2.80 -4.03 7.38
CA ASP A 56 -2.85 -3.91 5.93
C ASP A 56 -2.75 -5.30 5.28
N GLN A 57 -3.83 -5.72 4.61
CA GLN A 57 -3.94 -6.97 3.88
C GLN A 57 -4.04 -6.65 2.40
N GLY A 58 -2.90 -6.37 1.80
CA GLY A 58 -2.81 -6.19 0.36
C GLY A 58 -2.39 -7.49 -0.34
N GLU A 59 -3.01 -7.79 -1.46
CA GLU A 59 -2.60 -8.87 -2.36
C GLU A 59 -2.14 -8.30 -3.70
N ALA A 60 -0.94 -8.66 -4.09
CA ALA A 60 -0.40 -8.31 -5.41
C ALA A 60 -0.25 -9.56 -6.26
N TRP A 61 -0.89 -9.56 -7.43
CA TRP A 61 -0.81 -10.64 -8.41
C TRP A 61 -0.17 -10.11 -9.67
N LEU A 62 0.76 -10.89 -10.20
CA LEU A 62 1.44 -10.60 -11.45
C LEU A 62 1.42 -11.84 -12.32
N THR A 63 0.73 -11.74 -13.46
CA THR A 63 0.73 -12.78 -14.48
C THR A 63 1.42 -12.26 -15.72
N SER A 64 2.43 -12.95 -16.19
CA SER A 64 3.14 -12.53 -17.40
C SER A 64 3.34 -13.66 -18.39
N LEU A 65 3.29 -13.30 -19.67
CA LEU A 65 3.61 -14.16 -20.80
C LEU A 65 4.76 -13.52 -21.59
N ARG A 66 5.79 -14.31 -21.85
CA ARG A 66 6.91 -13.88 -22.70
C ARG A 66 7.16 -14.91 -23.78
N THR A 67 7.23 -14.45 -25.02
CA THR A 67 7.60 -15.28 -26.16
C THR A 67 8.74 -14.63 -26.94
N ASN A 68 9.68 -15.42 -27.43
CA ASN A 68 10.78 -14.96 -28.27
C ASN A 68 10.99 -15.98 -29.41
N LEU A 69 11.16 -15.46 -30.61
CA LEU A 69 11.47 -16.24 -31.81
C LEU A 69 12.75 -15.70 -32.44
N THR A 70 13.62 -16.59 -32.84
CA THR A 70 14.80 -16.25 -33.66
C THR A 70 14.73 -17.01 -34.97
N TRP A 71 14.85 -16.28 -36.06
CA TRP A 71 14.88 -16.84 -37.42
C TRP A 71 16.15 -16.41 -38.14
N ILE A 72 16.93 -17.40 -38.61
CA ILE A 72 18.16 -17.17 -39.34
C ILE A 72 17.92 -17.48 -40.80
N LYS A 73 18.17 -16.49 -41.67
CA LYS A 73 18.05 -16.64 -43.12
C LYS A 73 19.21 -15.94 -43.82
N GLY A 74 20.11 -16.73 -44.43
CA GLY A 74 21.29 -16.19 -45.08
C GLY A 74 22.17 -15.38 -44.12
N ASN A 75 22.32 -14.09 -44.40
CA ASN A 75 23.11 -13.15 -43.59
C ASN A 75 22.30 -12.41 -42.54
N HIS A 76 21.04 -12.76 -42.35
CA HIS A 76 20.14 -12.14 -41.44
C HIS A 76 19.87 -13.03 -40.22
N SER A 77 19.85 -12.42 -39.03
CA SER A 77 19.38 -13.04 -37.79
C SER A 77 18.26 -12.19 -37.21
N ILE A 78 17.04 -12.55 -37.56
CA ILE A 78 15.83 -11.82 -37.16
C ILE A 78 15.36 -12.37 -35.82
N LYS A 79 15.16 -11.48 -34.85
CA LYS A 79 14.58 -11.79 -33.53
C LYS A 79 13.31 -10.97 -33.33
N GLY A 80 12.28 -11.65 -32.91
CA GLY A 80 11.04 -11.00 -32.54
C GLY A 80 10.49 -11.58 -31.25
N GLY A 81 9.73 -10.79 -30.52
CA GLY A 81 9.12 -11.27 -29.30
C GLY A 81 7.95 -10.43 -28.86
N TYR A 82 7.18 -11.04 -27.98
CA TYR A 82 6.02 -10.44 -27.35
C TYR A 82 6.10 -10.62 -25.86
N TYR A 83 5.75 -9.58 -25.12
CA TYR A 83 5.59 -9.58 -23.68
C TYR A 83 4.21 -9.05 -23.33
N PHE A 84 3.53 -9.79 -22.48
CA PHE A 84 2.27 -9.37 -21.86
C PHE A 84 2.37 -9.51 -20.34
N GLU A 85 1.88 -8.53 -19.63
CA GLU A 85 1.79 -8.56 -18.17
C GLU A 85 0.43 -8.02 -17.72
N LEU A 86 -0.20 -8.77 -16.83
CA LEU A 86 -1.35 -8.33 -16.07
C LEU A 86 -0.91 -8.21 -14.61
N SER A 87 -0.93 -6.99 -14.10
CA SER A 87 -0.69 -6.69 -12.69
C SER A 87 -2.01 -6.35 -12.03
N GLN A 88 -2.27 -6.97 -10.90
CA GLN A 88 -3.38 -6.65 -10.02
C GLN A 88 -2.82 -6.36 -8.63
N ASN A 89 -3.28 -5.29 -8.03
CA ASN A 89 -2.97 -4.92 -6.65
C ASN A 89 -4.28 -4.62 -5.94
N SER A 90 -4.58 -5.38 -4.89
CA SER A 90 -5.66 -5.06 -4.00
C SER A 90 -5.10 -4.50 -2.70
N GLU A 91 -5.55 -3.32 -2.32
CA GLU A 91 -5.24 -2.72 -1.04
C GLU A 91 -6.54 -2.71 -0.23
N GLY A 92 -6.67 -3.67 0.68
CA GLY A 92 -7.79 -3.76 1.60
C GLY A 92 -7.44 -3.25 2.99
N ASN A 93 -8.43 -2.84 3.72
CA ASN A 93 -8.47 -2.64 5.18
C ASN A 93 -7.36 -1.85 5.88
N GLY A 94 -6.43 -1.25 5.18
CA GLY A 94 -5.29 -0.54 5.77
C GLY A 94 -4.47 0.19 4.73
N GLY A 95 -4.82 0.04 3.45
CA GLY A 95 -4.15 0.70 2.34
C GLY A 95 -4.23 2.22 2.38
N VAL A 96 -3.54 2.85 1.46
CA VAL A 96 -3.53 4.31 1.31
C VAL A 96 -4.95 4.85 1.16
N GLY A 97 -5.45 5.51 2.21
CA GLY A 97 -6.83 6.02 2.28
C GLY A 97 -7.73 5.30 3.29
N ALA A 98 -7.33 4.15 3.82
CA ALA A 98 -8.01 3.60 4.98
C ALA A 98 -7.77 4.52 6.17
N GLY A 99 -8.84 5.03 6.72
CA GLY A 99 -8.81 5.84 7.93
C GLY A 99 -8.50 5.00 9.16
N PRO A 100 -8.64 5.57 10.35
CA PRO A 100 -8.36 4.89 11.61
C PRO A 100 -9.47 3.89 11.97
N TRP A 101 -9.44 2.69 11.39
CA TRP A 101 -10.42 1.62 11.61
C TRP A 101 -10.46 1.12 13.07
N ALA A 102 -9.33 1.18 13.79
CA ALA A 102 -9.28 0.87 15.23
C ALA A 102 -9.46 2.11 16.10
N GLY A 103 -9.76 3.25 15.49
CA GLY A 103 -9.83 4.55 16.14
C GLY A 103 -8.50 5.30 16.16
N GLU A 104 -8.58 6.62 16.24
CA GLU A 104 -7.42 7.52 16.40
C GLU A 104 -7.72 8.61 17.40
N PHE A 105 -6.89 8.74 18.42
CA PHE A 105 -6.88 9.87 19.34
C PHE A 105 -5.82 10.88 18.95
N THR A 106 -6.18 12.14 18.91
CA THR A 106 -5.26 13.26 18.71
C THR A 106 -5.21 14.12 19.96
N PHE A 107 -4.05 14.14 20.61
CA PHE A 107 -3.81 14.90 21.84
C PHE A 107 -3.07 16.21 21.57
N ASN A 108 -3.54 16.96 20.60
CA ASN A 108 -3.03 18.31 20.35
C ASN A 108 -3.64 19.32 21.31
N THR A 109 -3.02 20.49 21.40
CA THR A 109 -3.61 21.62 22.10
C THR A 109 -4.88 22.11 21.40
N ASP A 110 -5.89 22.45 22.20
CA ASP A 110 -7.18 22.99 21.75
C ASP A 110 -7.59 24.15 22.65
N THR A 111 -7.41 25.36 22.16
CA THR A 111 -7.73 26.61 22.87
C THR A 111 -9.21 26.77 23.20
N ASN A 112 -10.09 26.00 22.57
CA ASN A 112 -11.54 26.01 22.87
C ASN A 112 -11.93 25.08 24.03
N ASN A 113 -11.00 24.22 24.45
CA ASN A 113 -11.23 23.31 25.55
C ASN A 113 -10.73 23.91 26.87
N PRO A 114 -11.61 24.24 27.85
CA PRO A 114 -11.19 24.84 29.11
C PRO A 114 -10.30 23.93 29.98
N TYR A 115 -10.21 22.64 29.67
CA TYR A 115 -9.37 21.67 30.38
C TYR A 115 -8.06 21.39 29.69
N ASP A 116 -7.79 22.09 28.56
CA ASP A 116 -6.53 21.95 27.84
C ASP A 116 -5.37 22.51 28.68
N THR A 117 -4.34 21.70 28.83
CA THR A 117 -3.14 22.08 29.61
C THR A 117 -2.11 22.81 28.78
N ASN A 118 -2.35 23.03 27.48
CA ASN A 118 -1.39 23.49 26.47
C ASN A 118 -0.17 22.56 26.27
N TYR A 119 -0.28 21.32 26.76
CA TYR A 119 0.76 20.31 26.58
C TYR A 119 0.16 18.93 26.28
N SER A 120 0.37 18.41 25.10
CA SER A 120 -0.30 17.22 24.59
C SER A 120 -0.14 15.97 25.45
N TYR A 121 1.04 15.77 26.05
CA TYR A 121 1.25 14.63 26.95
C TYR A 121 0.51 14.77 28.28
N ALA A 122 0.39 15.98 28.80
CA ALA A 122 -0.41 16.24 30.00
C ALA A 122 -1.90 16.07 29.69
N ASN A 123 -2.35 16.51 28.51
CA ASN A 123 -3.71 16.29 28.04
C ASN A 123 -4.01 14.78 27.97
N ALA A 124 -3.09 13.96 27.48
CA ALA A 124 -3.26 12.52 27.43
C ALA A 124 -3.35 11.88 28.82
N LEU A 125 -2.54 12.34 29.78
CA LEU A 125 -2.59 11.86 31.16
C LEU A 125 -3.92 12.21 31.85
N LEU A 126 -4.52 13.33 31.49
CA LEU A 126 -5.83 13.76 31.98
C LEU A 126 -7.01 13.15 31.20
N GLY A 127 -6.72 12.42 30.09
CA GLY A 127 -7.75 11.91 29.19
C GLY A 127 -8.42 12.99 28.34
N THR A 128 -7.82 14.17 28.23
CA THR A 128 -8.34 15.28 27.43
C THR A 128 -7.75 15.21 26.03
N PHE A 129 -8.55 14.86 25.05
CA PHE A 129 -8.13 14.80 23.64
C PHE A 129 -8.82 15.88 22.82
N ARG A 130 -8.18 16.31 21.75
CA ARG A 130 -8.75 17.27 20.80
C ARG A 130 -9.77 16.62 19.88
N GLU A 131 -9.46 15.42 19.38
CA GLU A 131 -10.24 14.73 18.38
C GLU A 131 -10.13 13.22 18.56
N TYR A 132 -11.26 12.53 18.34
CA TYR A 132 -11.32 11.10 18.13
C TYR A 132 -11.98 10.81 16.79
N ARG A 133 -11.40 9.92 16.00
CA ARG A 133 -11.91 9.54 14.68
C ARG A 133 -11.97 8.03 14.54
N GLU A 134 -13.00 7.56 13.85
CA GLU A 134 -13.09 6.21 13.29
C GLU A 134 -13.60 6.29 11.85
N ILE A 135 -13.35 5.25 11.06
CA ILE A 135 -14.03 5.06 9.78
C ILE A 135 -15.34 4.31 10.02
N ASP A 136 -16.30 4.53 9.14
CA ASP A 136 -17.61 3.89 9.11
C ASP A 136 -17.70 2.75 8.10
N ALA A 137 -16.71 2.64 7.20
CA ALA A 137 -16.60 1.56 6.23
C ALA A 137 -15.14 1.40 5.77
N PHE A 138 -14.78 0.18 5.38
CA PHE A 138 -13.54 -0.06 4.65
C PHE A 138 -13.70 0.34 3.17
N SER A 139 -12.66 0.97 2.63
CA SER A 139 -12.54 1.18 1.20
C SER A 139 -11.56 0.15 0.64
N GLU A 140 -12.07 -0.78 -0.14
CA GLU A 140 -11.24 -1.72 -0.88
C GLU A 140 -11.01 -1.19 -2.29
N VAL A 141 -9.75 -1.09 -2.70
CA VAL A 141 -9.37 -0.70 -4.06
C VAL A 141 -8.66 -1.86 -4.72
N VAL A 142 -9.22 -2.35 -5.81
CA VAL A 142 -8.62 -3.40 -6.66
C VAL A 142 -8.12 -2.77 -7.95
N GLY A 143 -6.86 -2.33 -7.91
CA GLY A 143 -6.21 -1.78 -9.10
C GLY A 143 -5.77 -2.87 -10.06
N ARG A 144 -6.07 -2.71 -11.35
CA ARG A 144 -5.55 -3.55 -12.44
C ARG A 144 -4.87 -2.72 -13.49
N ARG A 145 -3.81 -3.29 -14.06
CA ARG A 145 -3.10 -2.70 -15.19
C ARG A 145 -2.55 -3.81 -16.07
N TYR A 146 -2.45 -3.55 -17.36
CA TYR A 146 -1.77 -4.44 -18.30
C TYR A 146 -0.68 -3.71 -19.07
N ILE A 147 0.37 -4.47 -19.41
CA ILE A 147 1.47 -4.02 -20.23
C ILE A 147 1.55 -4.97 -21.44
N SER A 148 1.73 -4.41 -22.61
CA SER A 148 1.89 -5.17 -23.84
C SER A 148 3.07 -4.60 -24.61
N GLU A 149 4.02 -5.45 -24.90
CA GLU A 149 5.22 -5.06 -25.64
C GLU A 149 5.49 -6.04 -26.76
N PHE A 150 5.92 -5.53 -27.90
CA PHE A 150 6.50 -6.36 -28.93
C PHE A 150 7.77 -5.71 -29.47
N TYR A 151 8.67 -6.55 -29.95
CA TYR A 151 9.87 -6.08 -30.60
C TYR A 151 10.22 -6.93 -31.82
N LEU A 152 10.90 -6.29 -32.74
CA LEU A 152 11.52 -6.94 -33.90
C LEU A 152 12.91 -6.34 -34.11
N GLN A 153 13.90 -7.19 -34.24
CA GLN A 153 15.31 -6.82 -34.41
C GLN A 153 15.92 -7.68 -35.48
N ASP A 154 16.78 -7.12 -36.29
CA ASP A 154 17.61 -7.87 -37.25
C ASP A 154 19.09 -7.54 -37.07
N THR A 155 19.91 -8.57 -37.08
CA THR A 155 21.34 -8.49 -37.16
C THR A 155 21.72 -8.92 -38.57
N TRP A 156 22.05 -7.96 -39.41
CA TRP A 156 22.41 -8.18 -40.82
C TRP A 156 23.91 -8.10 -41.03
N LYS A 157 24.52 -9.21 -41.47
CA LYS A 157 25.91 -9.26 -41.96
C LYS A 157 25.96 -8.83 -43.42
N ALA A 158 26.01 -7.50 -43.63
CA ALA A 158 25.99 -6.94 -44.99
C ALA A 158 27.21 -7.38 -45.84
N ASN A 159 28.38 -7.52 -45.19
CA ASN A 159 29.58 -8.10 -45.79
C ASN A 159 30.54 -8.59 -44.69
N ARG A 160 31.76 -9.03 -45.09
CA ARG A 160 32.77 -9.57 -44.16
C ARG A 160 33.25 -8.57 -43.08
N ARG A 161 33.04 -7.28 -43.30
CA ARG A 161 33.55 -6.20 -42.43
C ARG A 161 32.44 -5.35 -41.81
N LEU A 162 31.20 -5.54 -42.26
CA LEU A 162 30.08 -4.72 -41.82
C LEU A 162 28.93 -5.62 -41.35
N THR A 163 28.56 -5.43 -40.10
CA THR A 163 27.35 -5.98 -39.50
C THR A 163 26.49 -4.82 -38.99
N LEU A 164 25.23 -4.83 -39.28
CA LEU A 164 24.25 -3.83 -38.87
C LEU A 164 23.25 -4.49 -37.92
N ASP A 165 23.06 -3.89 -36.77
CA ASP A 165 22.02 -4.25 -35.80
C ASP A 165 20.98 -3.15 -35.76
N TYR A 166 19.74 -3.48 -36.06
CA TYR A 166 18.63 -2.53 -36.00
C TYR A 166 17.33 -3.22 -35.57
N GLY A 167 16.46 -2.47 -34.98
CA GLY A 167 15.19 -2.99 -34.51
C GLY A 167 14.31 -1.93 -33.89
N LEU A 168 13.09 -2.33 -33.61
CA LEU A 168 12.10 -1.50 -32.95
C LEU A 168 11.47 -2.29 -31.81
N ARG A 169 11.19 -1.58 -30.73
CA ARG A 169 10.33 -2.05 -29.62
C ARG A 169 9.18 -1.09 -29.47
N PHE A 170 8.02 -1.66 -29.40
CA PHE A 170 6.80 -0.93 -29.08
C PHE A 170 6.29 -1.41 -27.71
N SER A 171 6.05 -0.48 -26.80
CA SER A 171 5.57 -0.77 -25.46
C SER A 171 4.30 0.04 -25.19
N TYR A 172 3.27 -0.64 -24.76
CA TYR A 172 2.05 -0.03 -24.28
C TYR A 172 1.91 -0.29 -22.78
N PHE A 173 1.81 0.76 -22.01
CA PHE A 173 1.57 0.74 -20.57
C PHE A 173 0.14 1.22 -20.32
N GLY A 174 -0.75 0.28 -20.03
CA GLY A 174 -2.12 0.61 -19.67
C GLY A 174 -2.18 1.40 -18.36
N PRO A 175 -3.16 2.28 -18.20
CA PRO A 175 -3.40 2.94 -16.93
C PRO A 175 -3.86 1.92 -15.88
N TRP A 176 -3.69 2.29 -14.61
CA TRP A 176 -4.37 1.59 -13.54
C TRP A 176 -5.87 1.87 -13.63
N THR A 177 -6.66 0.85 -13.55
CA THR A 177 -8.12 0.92 -13.52
C THR A 177 -8.61 0.28 -12.24
N ASP A 178 -9.56 0.93 -11.57
CA ASP A 178 -10.25 0.32 -10.44
C ASP A 178 -11.22 -0.74 -10.96
N ASN A 179 -11.19 -1.90 -10.33
CA ASN A 179 -12.03 -3.06 -10.66
C ASN A 179 -12.74 -3.62 -9.43
N SER A 180 -12.90 -2.79 -8.40
CA SER A 180 -13.59 -3.16 -7.17
C SER A 180 -15.12 -3.27 -7.30
N GLY A 181 -15.69 -2.92 -8.46
CA GLY A 181 -17.11 -3.11 -8.78
C GLY A 181 -17.88 -1.82 -8.86
#